data_a237345110fe333de2a9db4e10594080
#
_entry.id   a237345110fe333de2a9db4e10594080
#
_cell.length_a   1.000
_cell.length_b   1.000
_cell.length_c   1.000
_cell.angle_alpha   90.00
_cell.angle_beta   90.00
_cell.angle_gamma   90.00
#
_symmetry.space_group_name_H-M   'P 1'
#
loop_
_entity.id
_entity.type
_entity.pdbx_description
1 polymer ?
#
loop_
_entity_poly.entity_id
_entity_poly.type
_entity_poly.pdbx_seq_one_letter_code
_entity_poly.pdbx_strand_id
1 'polypeptide(L)'
;MRTSQITSRALVSLLLVVGLGSCDFLTTEPKGVLTTESFFKTSDQAVEATNATYNMLRMWQVHVFSWIGLTDIASDDATKGSTPGDAGFLLDIDNLNFDARNLAFSDPWAGYYKGIFRANIATENIPGVPMDATLKARLIGENKFLRAYYYFFLARAFGGVPLFTHPLKPTEYYQPRASAAEVYDQIVQDLMDASASLPRKSQYAPADLGRATKGAAQGMLAQVYLYRQDYPHALAYADSVINSGEYDINTDYATIFTQAGENSSESVFEVQAAVNPGSGCQPDEGCSNVQYAEVQGVRGTPNIGWGFNTPSPELEAAYEPGDPRLEATILYPWEMLPDGSGRMVYLNPSMQNSRFSQKVFVSPDNPGGTFNAGINIRRLRYADVLLVAAEAAHQSGDDGKAQTYLNQVRARARGGHTVTLGFIPEQLATPIAETVLGLPAGGSRVFVRYAKPGAAAYVAGLRSLKSHCGDAQSACASATVPPIRVDTVDIIQTVDGAGVTTPQDYLAAVDTKTVGTPVALGVLRVTQDSATGTVTTQSLTITINAQALLPAVTASGQALLDAIWQERRVELAMEQQRWFDIRRQDAVSPGRAAQIMLVAGKTFHVGRDELYPIPDGEVQSAKLTQNPGY
;
A
#
# COMPACT_ATOMS: atom_id res chain seq x y z
N MET A 1 -90.10 14.23 8.93
CA MET A 1 -88.73 14.83 8.66
C MET A 1 -87.77 14.89 9.87
N ARG A 2 -88.14 14.43 11.07
CA ARG A 2 -87.18 14.46 12.24
C ARG A 2 -86.39 13.18 12.50
N THR A 3 -86.76 12.04 11.94
CA THR A 3 -86.11 10.75 12.13
C THR A 3 -84.90 10.51 11.21
N SER A 4 -84.79 11.18 10.06
CA SER A 4 -83.69 11.02 9.09
C SER A 4 -82.40 11.77 9.48
N GLN A 5 -82.51 12.81 10.31
CA GLN A 5 -81.34 13.59 10.75
C GLN A 5 -80.59 12.97 11.93
N ILE A 6 -81.22 12.12 12.73
CA ILE A 6 -80.60 11.46 13.89
C ILE A 6 -79.73 10.28 13.42
N THR A 7 -80.19 9.52 12.43
CA THR A 7 -79.44 8.41 11.85
C THR A 7 -78.21 8.88 11.07
N SER A 8 -78.27 10.02 10.38
CA SER A 8 -77.13 10.59 9.65
C SER A 8 -76.03 11.10 10.58
N ARG A 9 -76.39 11.72 11.72
CA ARG A 9 -75.43 12.20 12.72
C ARG A 9 -74.78 11.06 13.50
N ALA A 10 -75.50 9.98 13.80
CA ALA A 10 -74.93 8.78 14.44
C ALA A 10 -73.95 8.03 13.52
N LEU A 11 -74.27 7.97 12.20
CA LEU A 11 -73.38 7.34 11.23
C LEU A 11 -72.08 8.15 11.00
N VAL A 12 -72.14 9.47 10.96
CA VAL A 12 -70.96 10.34 10.84
C VAL A 12 -70.08 10.29 12.10
N SER A 13 -70.72 10.25 13.29
CA SER A 13 -69.95 10.09 14.56
C SER A 13 -69.32 8.73 14.70
N LEU A 14 -69.93 7.64 14.22
CA LEU A 14 -69.36 6.30 14.22
C LEU A 14 -68.18 6.18 13.21
N LEU A 15 -68.28 6.81 12.04
CA LEU A 15 -67.18 6.87 11.05
C LEU A 15 -66.00 7.71 11.54
N LEU A 16 -66.23 8.77 12.33
CA LEU A 16 -65.12 9.55 12.92
C LEU A 16 -64.40 8.81 14.05
N VAL A 17 -65.09 7.99 14.84
CA VAL A 17 -64.46 7.18 15.91
C VAL A 17 -63.67 5.98 15.35
N VAL A 18 -64.14 5.40 14.24
CA VAL A 18 -63.38 4.32 13.55
C VAL A 18 -62.15 4.88 12.83
N GLY A 19 -62.16 6.14 12.37
CA GLY A 19 -61.03 6.82 11.73
C GLY A 19 -59.90 7.19 12.70
N LEU A 20 -60.17 7.35 13.99
CA LEU A 20 -59.16 7.68 15.00
C LEU A 20 -58.45 6.45 15.61
N GLY A 21 -58.98 5.24 15.42
CA GLY A 21 -58.37 3.99 15.87
C GLY A 21 -57.47 3.32 14.84
N SER A 22 -57.33 3.87 13.63
CA SER A 22 -56.55 3.21 12.55
C SER A 22 -55.12 3.72 12.42
N CYS A 23 -54.66 4.64 13.26
CA CYS A 23 -53.27 5.11 13.20
C CYS A 23 -52.26 4.10 13.71
N ASP A 24 -52.66 3.15 14.58
CA ASP A 24 -51.76 2.09 15.06
C ASP A 24 -51.63 0.89 14.09
N PHE A 25 -52.51 0.79 13.09
CA PHE A 25 -52.48 -0.32 12.12
C PHE A 25 -51.47 -0.10 10.98
N LEU A 26 -50.91 1.10 10.86
CA LEU A 26 -49.91 1.43 9.83
C LEU A 26 -48.46 1.33 10.34
N THR A 27 -48.26 1.12 11.61
CA THR A 27 -46.95 0.77 12.16
C THR A 27 -46.76 -0.76 12.16
N THR A 28 -46.65 -1.35 10.98
CA THR A 28 -46.16 -2.73 10.86
C THR A 28 -44.68 -2.70 11.17
N GLU A 29 -44.30 -3.17 12.36
CA GLU A 29 -42.89 -3.50 12.61
C GLU A 29 -42.42 -4.44 11.50
N PRO A 30 -41.31 -4.16 10.82
CA PRO A 30 -40.79 -5.03 9.77
C PRO A 30 -40.47 -6.40 10.38
N LYS A 31 -41.28 -7.39 10.17
CA LYS A 31 -41.04 -8.76 10.66
C LYS A 31 -39.86 -9.34 9.87
N GLY A 32 -38.79 -9.65 10.58
CA GLY A 32 -37.60 -10.28 10.00
C GLY A 32 -36.46 -9.33 9.60
N VAL A 33 -36.57 -8.03 9.83
CA VAL A 33 -35.49 -7.06 9.67
C VAL A 33 -34.98 -6.67 11.06
N LEU A 34 -33.68 -6.89 11.30
CA LEU A 34 -33.03 -6.41 12.52
C LEU A 34 -32.91 -4.89 12.46
N THR A 35 -33.60 -4.21 13.36
CA THR A 35 -33.44 -2.76 13.55
C THR A 35 -32.30 -2.49 14.53
N THR A 36 -31.74 -1.29 14.55
CA THR A 36 -30.71 -0.90 15.52
C THR A 36 -31.18 -1.15 16.96
N GLU A 37 -32.43 -0.90 17.26
CA GLU A 37 -33.02 -1.11 18.59
C GLU A 37 -33.14 -2.59 18.97
N SER A 38 -33.31 -3.50 18.03
CA SER A 38 -33.42 -4.93 18.27
C SER A 38 -32.05 -5.64 18.21
N PHE A 39 -31.03 -5.05 17.59
CA PHE A 39 -29.73 -5.68 17.37
C PHE A 39 -28.80 -5.59 18.59
N PHE A 40 -28.61 -4.44 19.21
CA PHE A 40 -27.62 -4.24 20.30
C PHE A 40 -28.15 -4.76 21.66
N LYS A 41 -28.37 -6.07 21.80
CA LYS A 41 -28.87 -6.70 23.05
C LYS A 41 -27.83 -7.57 23.76
N THR A 42 -26.85 -8.11 23.02
CA THR A 42 -25.88 -9.06 23.55
C THR A 42 -24.45 -8.66 23.24
N SER A 43 -23.50 -9.22 24.01
CA SER A 43 -22.06 -9.07 23.78
C SER A 43 -21.67 -9.47 22.34
N ASP A 44 -22.19 -10.59 21.86
CA ASP A 44 -21.87 -11.08 20.50
C ASP A 44 -22.30 -10.10 19.43
N GLN A 45 -23.47 -9.50 19.56
CA GLN A 45 -23.95 -8.47 18.63
C GLN A 45 -23.08 -7.20 18.65
N ALA A 46 -22.53 -6.82 19.82
CA ALA A 46 -21.56 -5.74 19.89
C ALA A 46 -20.23 -6.08 19.16
N VAL A 47 -19.79 -7.32 19.27
CA VAL A 47 -18.62 -7.84 18.51
C VAL A 47 -18.91 -7.85 17.01
N GLU A 48 -20.06 -8.35 16.59
CA GLU A 48 -20.50 -8.38 15.19
C GLU A 48 -20.55 -6.96 14.59
N ALA A 49 -21.12 -5.98 15.29
CA ALA A 49 -21.14 -4.58 14.85
C ALA A 49 -19.72 -4.02 14.65
N THR A 50 -18.82 -4.32 15.59
CA THR A 50 -17.40 -3.93 15.48
C THR A 50 -16.74 -4.62 14.29
N ASN A 51 -16.96 -5.93 14.10
CA ASN A 51 -16.46 -6.67 12.94
C ASN A 51 -17.01 -6.10 11.63
N ALA A 52 -18.25 -5.65 11.60
CA ALA A 52 -18.83 -4.98 10.43
C ALA A 52 -18.13 -3.65 10.11
N THR A 53 -17.58 -2.94 11.12
CA THR A 53 -16.74 -1.75 10.89
C THR A 53 -15.38 -2.13 10.31
N TYR A 54 -14.71 -3.17 10.85
CA TYR A 54 -13.47 -3.71 10.27
C TYR A 54 -13.66 -4.20 8.84
N ASN A 55 -14.80 -4.81 8.53
CA ASN A 55 -15.09 -5.34 7.20
C ASN A 55 -14.98 -4.28 6.10
N MET A 56 -15.24 -3.01 6.42
CA MET A 56 -15.08 -1.91 5.46
C MET A 56 -13.65 -1.76 4.95
N LEU A 57 -12.64 -2.11 5.75
CA LEU A 57 -11.24 -2.05 5.32
C LEU A 57 -10.93 -2.94 4.12
N ARG A 58 -11.71 -4.00 3.90
CA ARG A 58 -11.51 -4.95 2.80
C ARG A 58 -12.32 -4.64 1.55
N MET A 59 -13.19 -3.63 1.61
CA MET A 59 -14.08 -3.28 0.51
C MET A 59 -13.31 -2.68 -0.66
N TRP A 60 -13.80 -2.94 -1.87
CA TRP A 60 -13.25 -2.41 -3.12
C TRP A 60 -13.08 -0.89 -3.08
N GLN A 61 -14.08 -0.18 -2.55
CA GLN A 61 -14.09 1.27 -2.46
C GLN A 61 -13.06 1.84 -1.45
N VAL A 62 -12.51 1.00 -0.54
CA VAL A 62 -11.65 1.49 0.55
C VAL A 62 -10.17 1.24 0.26
N HIS A 63 -9.76 0.01 -0.06
CA HIS A 63 -8.34 -0.33 -0.20
C HIS A 63 -8.00 -1.08 -1.49
N VAL A 64 -8.78 -0.95 -2.56
CA VAL A 64 -8.46 -1.64 -3.81
C VAL A 64 -8.21 -0.65 -4.94
N PHE A 65 -9.11 -0.50 -5.86
CA PHE A 65 -8.78 0.01 -7.20
C PHE A 65 -8.57 1.54 -7.26
N SER A 66 -9.58 2.30 -6.84
CA SER A 66 -9.44 3.77 -6.80
C SER A 66 -8.39 4.21 -5.78
N TRP A 67 -8.26 3.45 -4.68
CA TRP A 67 -7.30 3.76 -3.64
C TRP A 67 -5.84 3.68 -4.10
N ILE A 68 -5.44 2.61 -4.84
CA ILE A 68 -4.08 2.55 -5.42
C ILE A 68 -3.84 3.68 -6.41
N GLY A 69 -4.90 4.11 -7.12
CA GLY A 69 -4.86 5.29 -8.00
C GLY A 69 -4.46 6.55 -7.25
N LEU A 70 -5.17 6.85 -6.17
CA LEU A 70 -5.00 8.08 -5.39
C LEU A 70 -3.77 8.10 -4.48
N THR A 71 -3.06 6.99 -4.35
CA THR A 71 -1.94 6.87 -3.40
C THR A 71 -0.59 6.59 -4.06
N ASP A 72 -0.51 5.63 -4.99
CA ASP A 72 0.73 5.27 -5.67
C ASP A 72 0.75 5.79 -7.11
N ILE A 73 -0.28 5.49 -7.92
CA ILE A 73 -0.32 5.85 -9.35
C ILE A 73 -0.22 7.36 -9.56
N ALA A 74 -0.83 8.17 -8.69
CA ALA A 74 -0.70 9.62 -8.73
C ALA A 74 0.74 10.10 -8.53
N SER A 75 1.60 9.30 -7.91
CA SER A 75 2.97 9.68 -7.53
C SER A 75 4.00 9.42 -8.63
N ASP A 76 5.26 9.65 -8.30
CA ASP A 76 6.43 9.33 -9.12
C ASP A 76 6.89 7.87 -8.98
N ASP A 77 6.31 7.09 -8.05
CA ASP A 77 6.75 5.72 -7.78
C ASP A 77 6.02 4.67 -8.63
N ALA A 78 4.89 5.02 -9.22
CA ALA A 78 4.10 4.07 -10.00
C ALA A 78 3.49 4.69 -11.26
N THR A 79 3.13 3.82 -12.20
CA THR A 79 2.31 4.15 -13.37
C THR A 79 1.01 3.36 -13.32
N LYS A 80 0.01 3.78 -14.10
CA LYS A 80 -1.27 3.07 -14.20
C LYS A 80 -1.07 1.57 -14.47
N GLY A 81 -0.10 1.22 -15.32
CA GLY A 81 0.12 -0.15 -15.74
C GLY A 81 -0.99 -0.68 -16.64
N SER A 82 -1.20 -2.00 -16.62
CA SER A 82 -2.17 -2.70 -17.43
C SER A 82 -2.05 -2.37 -18.93
N THR A 83 -3.09 -2.58 -19.75
CA THR A 83 -3.09 -2.17 -21.16
C THR A 83 -3.56 -0.72 -21.30
N PRO A 84 -3.16 0.00 -22.38
CA PRO A 84 -3.51 1.42 -22.54
C PRO A 84 -5.01 1.72 -22.48
N GLY A 85 -5.85 0.80 -22.96
CA GLY A 85 -7.32 0.99 -22.99
C GLY A 85 -8.04 0.70 -21.68
N ASP A 86 -7.36 0.12 -20.68
CA ASP A 86 -7.98 -0.26 -19.43
C ASP A 86 -8.03 0.92 -18.46
N ALA A 87 -9.18 1.09 -17.77
CA ALA A 87 -9.36 2.06 -16.68
C ALA A 87 -8.82 3.46 -17.00
N GLY A 88 -9.36 4.10 -18.03
CA GLY A 88 -8.95 5.45 -18.47
C GLY A 88 -8.98 6.48 -17.35
N PHE A 89 -9.90 6.35 -16.40
CA PHE A 89 -9.98 7.23 -15.23
C PHE A 89 -8.72 7.16 -14.32
N LEU A 90 -8.03 6.00 -14.25
CA LEU A 90 -6.75 5.88 -13.55
C LEU A 90 -5.59 6.46 -14.39
N LEU A 91 -5.69 6.45 -15.72
CA LEU A 91 -4.72 7.14 -16.57
C LEU A 91 -4.79 8.66 -16.37
N ASP A 92 -6.00 9.21 -16.18
CA ASP A 92 -6.16 10.62 -15.83
C ASP A 92 -5.49 10.96 -14.47
N ILE A 93 -5.60 10.05 -13.50
CA ILE A 93 -4.90 10.19 -12.20
C ILE A 93 -3.37 10.11 -12.40
N ASP A 94 -2.88 9.14 -13.17
CA ASP A 94 -1.46 8.96 -13.48
C ASP A 94 -0.85 10.23 -14.09
N ASN A 95 -1.57 10.85 -15.02
CA ASN A 95 -1.12 12.06 -15.71
C ASN A 95 -1.43 13.37 -14.96
N LEU A 96 -2.05 13.32 -13.78
CA LEU A 96 -2.58 14.47 -13.03
C LEU A 96 -3.52 15.34 -13.87
N ASN A 97 -4.26 14.75 -14.81
CA ASN A 97 -5.20 15.38 -15.73
C ASN A 97 -6.64 14.95 -15.44
N PHE A 98 -7.12 15.22 -14.24
CA PHE A 98 -8.44 14.82 -13.76
C PHE A 98 -9.30 16.02 -13.37
N ASP A 99 -10.62 15.82 -13.34
CA ASP A 99 -11.60 16.73 -12.77
C ASP A 99 -12.49 16.03 -11.73
N ALA A 100 -13.41 16.75 -11.11
CA ALA A 100 -14.27 16.26 -10.04
C ALA A 100 -15.22 15.10 -10.43
N ARG A 101 -15.36 14.80 -11.72
CA ARG A 101 -16.21 13.72 -12.25
C ARG A 101 -15.46 12.40 -12.38
N ASN A 102 -14.14 12.40 -12.14
CA ASN A 102 -13.34 11.19 -12.22
C ASN A 102 -13.81 10.18 -11.16
N LEU A 103 -14.03 8.94 -11.57
CA LEU A 103 -14.57 7.86 -10.73
C LEU A 103 -13.68 7.50 -9.54
N ALA A 104 -12.37 7.78 -9.64
CA ALA A 104 -11.44 7.50 -8.55
C ALA A 104 -11.76 8.26 -7.25
N PHE A 105 -12.54 9.33 -7.30
CA PHE A 105 -12.86 10.13 -6.11
C PHE A 105 -14.14 9.68 -5.41
N SER A 106 -15.16 9.28 -6.16
CA SER A 106 -16.48 8.90 -5.60
C SER A 106 -16.43 7.58 -4.82
N ASP A 107 -15.68 6.59 -5.30
CA ASP A 107 -15.57 5.29 -4.64
C ASP A 107 -14.99 5.39 -3.21
N PRO A 108 -13.78 5.95 -2.99
CA PRO A 108 -13.25 6.11 -1.65
C PRO A 108 -14.13 7.02 -0.78
N TRP A 109 -14.66 8.11 -1.33
CA TRP A 109 -15.58 8.97 -0.58
C TRP A 109 -16.72 8.17 0.02
N ALA A 110 -17.47 7.42 -0.81
CA ALA A 110 -18.59 6.62 -0.36
C ALA A 110 -18.14 5.49 0.61
N GLY A 111 -17.06 4.79 0.29
CA GLY A 111 -16.54 3.68 1.09
C GLY A 111 -16.11 4.11 2.50
N TYR A 112 -15.33 5.18 2.60
CA TYR A 112 -14.85 5.68 3.89
C TYR A 112 -15.99 6.25 4.74
N TYR A 113 -16.94 6.97 4.16
CA TYR A 113 -18.14 7.43 4.89
C TYR A 113 -19.04 6.28 5.36
N LYS A 114 -19.16 5.20 4.59
CA LYS A 114 -19.85 3.98 5.03
C LYS A 114 -19.16 3.35 6.25
N GLY A 115 -17.81 3.38 6.29
CA GLY A 115 -17.02 2.96 7.45
C GLY A 115 -17.26 3.84 8.69
N ILE A 116 -17.25 5.15 8.50
CA ILE A 116 -17.55 6.13 9.56
C ILE A 116 -18.98 5.92 10.10
N PHE A 117 -19.95 5.71 9.24
CA PHE A 117 -21.33 5.44 9.64
C PHE A 117 -21.45 4.18 10.52
N ARG A 118 -20.79 3.07 10.14
CA ARG A 118 -20.77 1.85 10.96
C ARG A 118 -20.09 2.06 12.31
N ALA A 119 -18.96 2.78 12.33
CA ALA A 119 -18.27 3.12 13.56
C ALA A 119 -19.15 3.99 14.49
N ASN A 120 -19.89 4.95 13.92
CA ASN A 120 -20.82 5.78 14.67
C ASN A 120 -21.96 4.96 15.29
N ILE A 121 -22.57 4.05 14.53
CA ILE A 121 -23.62 3.16 15.05
C ILE A 121 -23.06 2.32 16.21
N ALA A 122 -21.86 1.73 16.06
CA ALA A 122 -21.26 0.91 17.09
C ALA A 122 -20.92 1.73 18.35
N THR A 123 -20.28 2.89 18.20
CA THR A 123 -19.91 3.75 19.35
C THR A 123 -21.12 4.30 20.11
N GLU A 124 -22.25 4.56 19.44
CA GLU A 124 -23.48 5.04 20.06
C GLU A 124 -24.21 3.95 20.84
N ASN A 125 -24.25 2.72 20.34
CA ASN A 125 -25.12 1.68 20.88
C ASN A 125 -24.40 0.70 21.83
N ILE A 126 -23.10 0.41 21.64
CA ILE A 126 -22.34 -0.52 22.50
C ILE A 126 -22.35 -0.12 23.99
N PRO A 127 -22.31 1.17 24.38
CA PRO A 127 -22.39 1.55 25.79
C PRO A 127 -23.60 0.99 26.54
N GLY A 128 -24.75 0.86 25.88
CA GLY A 128 -26.00 0.33 26.44
C GLY A 128 -26.07 -1.21 26.53
N VAL A 129 -25.15 -1.95 25.89
CA VAL A 129 -25.17 -3.41 25.89
C VAL A 129 -24.70 -3.97 27.23
N PRO A 130 -25.45 -4.91 27.85
CA PRO A 130 -25.01 -5.61 29.06
C PRO A 130 -23.89 -6.61 28.70
N MET A 131 -22.63 -6.30 29.06
CA MET A 131 -21.46 -7.11 28.76
C MET A 131 -20.29 -6.78 29.71
N ASP A 132 -19.22 -7.57 29.63
CA ASP A 132 -17.96 -7.30 30.33
C ASP A 132 -17.44 -5.87 30.04
N ALA A 133 -17.04 -5.16 31.09
CA ALA A 133 -16.66 -3.75 30.98
C ALA A 133 -15.36 -3.55 30.18
N THR A 134 -14.41 -4.49 30.27
CA THR A 134 -13.12 -4.45 29.58
C THR A 134 -13.34 -4.68 28.08
N LEU A 135 -14.14 -5.68 27.72
CA LEU A 135 -14.51 -5.96 26.34
C LEU A 135 -15.29 -4.77 25.74
N LYS A 136 -16.23 -4.19 26.50
CA LYS A 136 -16.99 -3.00 26.07
C LYS A 136 -16.05 -1.83 25.73
N ALA A 137 -15.12 -1.51 26.63
CA ALA A 137 -14.16 -0.43 26.41
C ALA A 137 -13.27 -0.71 25.20
N ARG A 138 -12.81 -1.96 25.02
CA ARG A 138 -12.05 -2.40 23.84
C ARG A 138 -12.82 -2.17 22.55
N LEU A 139 -14.06 -2.65 22.46
CA LEU A 139 -14.87 -2.53 21.23
C LEU A 139 -15.17 -1.07 20.87
N ILE A 140 -15.45 -0.21 21.86
CA ILE A 140 -15.60 1.23 21.64
C ILE A 140 -14.30 1.83 21.12
N GLY A 141 -13.15 1.47 21.73
CA GLY A 141 -11.83 1.92 21.29
C GLY A 141 -11.48 1.47 19.86
N GLU A 142 -11.81 0.23 19.49
CA GLU A 142 -11.63 -0.29 18.13
C GLU A 142 -12.45 0.53 17.12
N ASN A 143 -13.72 0.82 17.39
CA ASN A 143 -14.56 1.63 16.51
C ASN A 143 -14.10 3.09 16.40
N LYS A 144 -13.61 3.70 17.50
CA LYS A 144 -12.99 5.03 17.45
C LYS A 144 -11.70 5.02 16.62
N PHE A 145 -10.82 4.03 16.79
CA PHE A 145 -9.63 3.85 15.97
C PHE A 145 -9.99 3.77 14.48
N LEU A 146 -10.99 2.95 14.12
CA LEU A 146 -11.43 2.78 12.74
C LEU A 146 -12.05 4.07 12.18
N ARG A 147 -12.85 4.80 12.96
CA ARG A 147 -13.40 6.10 12.56
C ARG A 147 -12.30 7.11 12.26
N ALA A 148 -11.31 7.20 13.15
CA ALA A 148 -10.12 8.03 12.94
C ALA A 148 -9.35 7.62 11.69
N TYR A 149 -9.17 6.32 11.46
CA TYR A 149 -8.52 5.79 10.27
C TYR A 149 -9.22 6.23 8.98
N TYR A 150 -10.55 6.13 8.93
CA TYR A 150 -11.34 6.55 7.77
C TYR A 150 -11.26 8.07 7.56
N TYR A 151 -11.39 8.86 8.60
CA TYR A 151 -11.24 10.31 8.50
C TYR A 151 -9.83 10.74 8.11
N PHE A 152 -8.79 10.04 8.55
CA PHE A 152 -7.41 10.38 8.20
C PHE A 152 -7.14 10.25 6.70
N PHE A 153 -7.71 9.26 6.04
CA PHE A 153 -7.66 9.20 4.58
C PHE A 153 -8.39 10.38 3.95
N LEU A 154 -9.64 10.63 4.35
CA LEU A 154 -10.45 11.71 3.80
C LEU A 154 -9.78 13.09 3.98
N ALA A 155 -9.24 13.35 5.16
CA ALA A 155 -8.54 14.60 5.44
C ALA A 155 -7.29 14.77 4.56
N ARG A 156 -6.50 13.73 4.39
CA ARG A 156 -5.32 13.77 3.50
C ARG A 156 -5.70 13.92 2.03
N ALA A 157 -6.75 13.25 1.60
CA ALA A 157 -7.18 13.26 0.19
C ALA A 157 -7.89 14.58 -0.17
N PHE A 158 -8.85 15.02 0.64
CA PHE A 158 -9.81 16.07 0.31
C PHE A 158 -9.73 17.31 1.19
N GLY A 159 -8.90 17.31 2.23
CA GLY A 159 -8.84 18.41 3.21
C GLY A 159 -10.03 18.41 4.17
N GLY A 160 -10.70 19.54 4.32
CA GLY A 160 -11.93 19.61 5.10
C GLY A 160 -13.07 18.81 4.46
N VAL A 161 -13.81 18.07 5.27
CA VAL A 161 -14.93 17.20 4.84
C VAL A 161 -16.08 17.25 5.84
N PRO A 162 -17.31 16.85 5.49
CA PRO A 162 -18.40 16.72 6.47
C PRO A 162 -18.00 15.83 7.66
N LEU A 163 -18.20 16.32 8.87
CA LEU A 163 -17.76 15.65 10.10
C LEU A 163 -18.94 15.07 10.87
N PHE A 164 -19.05 13.74 10.87
CA PHE A 164 -20.11 12.99 11.55
C PHE A 164 -19.52 12.13 12.67
N THR A 165 -19.94 12.37 13.90
CA THR A 165 -19.47 11.65 15.10
C THR A 165 -20.55 10.78 15.76
N HIS A 166 -21.76 10.79 15.19
CA HIS A 166 -22.94 10.02 15.61
C HIS A 166 -23.74 9.56 14.38
N PRO A 167 -24.65 8.59 14.51
CA PRO A 167 -25.57 8.21 13.44
C PRO A 167 -26.50 9.38 13.08
N LEU A 168 -26.56 9.71 11.79
CA LEU A 168 -27.31 10.87 11.32
C LEU A 168 -28.82 10.61 11.30
N LYS A 169 -29.61 11.61 11.68
CA LYS A 169 -31.04 11.69 11.40
C LYS A 169 -31.28 12.27 10.01
N PRO A 170 -32.42 12.03 9.37
CA PRO A 170 -32.73 12.56 8.03
C PRO A 170 -32.55 14.08 7.90
N THR A 171 -32.78 14.83 8.98
CA THR A 171 -32.59 16.29 9.02
C THR A 171 -31.12 16.73 9.06
N GLU A 172 -30.19 15.79 9.27
CA GLU A 172 -28.73 16.04 9.43
C GLU A 172 -27.92 15.59 8.20
N TYR A 173 -28.55 15.06 7.14
CA TYR A 173 -27.84 14.49 6.00
C TYR A 173 -27.02 15.50 5.19
N TYR A 174 -27.41 16.77 5.21
CA TYR A 174 -26.75 17.83 4.44
C TYR A 174 -25.95 18.75 5.37
N GLN A 175 -24.78 18.26 5.77
CA GLN A 175 -23.85 19.03 6.59
C GLN A 175 -22.80 19.71 5.70
N PRO A 176 -22.40 20.95 5.98
CA PRO A 176 -21.28 21.58 5.32
C PRO A 176 -19.97 20.85 5.65
N ARG A 177 -18.93 21.11 4.89
CA ARG A 177 -17.60 20.64 5.21
C ARG A 177 -17.11 21.29 6.51
N ALA A 178 -16.63 20.50 7.45
CA ALA A 178 -15.77 21.00 8.52
C ALA A 178 -14.40 21.38 7.94
N SER A 179 -13.68 22.25 8.60
CA SER A 179 -12.30 22.56 8.23
C SER A 179 -11.39 21.33 8.41
N ALA A 180 -10.27 21.29 7.69
CA ALA A 180 -9.29 20.22 7.88
C ALA A 180 -8.79 20.16 9.34
N ALA A 181 -8.63 21.31 10.01
CA ALA A 181 -8.23 21.37 11.42
C ALA A 181 -9.24 20.67 12.33
N GLU A 182 -10.54 20.94 12.19
CA GLU A 182 -11.60 20.28 12.98
C GLU A 182 -11.65 18.78 12.73
N VAL A 183 -11.44 18.34 11.48
CA VAL A 183 -11.37 16.90 11.16
C VAL A 183 -10.16 16.26 11.83
N TYR A 184 -8.98 16.89 11.77
CA TYR A 184 -7.79 16.41 12.46
C TYR A 184 -7.93 16.38 13.98
N ASP A 185 -8.61 17.37 14.57
CA ASP A 185 -8.86 17.40 16.02
C ASP A 185 -9.75 16.21 16.45
N GLN A 186 -10.78 15.88 15.65
CA GLN A 186 -11.61 14.69 15.91
C GLN A 186 -10.81 13.40 15.75
N ILE A 187 -9.93 13.30 14.73
CA ILE A 187 -9.05 12.14 14.55
C ILE A 187 -8.16 11.94 15.79
N VAL A 188 -7.54 13.02 16.26
CA VAL A 188 -6.68 12.98 17.45
C VAL A 188 -7.47 12.53 18.68
N GLN A 189 -8.67 13.08 18.91
CA GLN A 189 -9.51 12.70 20.05
C GLN A 189 -9.88 11.21 20.01
N ASP A 190 -10.31 10.71 18.85
CA ASP A 190 -10.67 9.29 18.69
C ASP A 190 -9.48 8.36 18.91
N LEU A 191 -8.28 8.74 18.43
CA LEU A 191 -7.06 7.95 18.63
C LEU A 191 -6.54 8.00 20.07
N MET A 192 -6.69 9.12 20.76
CA MET A 192 -6.35 9.21 22.19
C MET A 192 -7.26 8.32 23.03
N ASP A 193 -8.56 8.35 22.78
CA ASP A 193 -9.53 7.48 23.46
C ASP A 193 -9.27 5.99 23.14
N ALA A 194 -8.95 5.68 21.89
CA ALA A 194 -8.55 4.33 21.47
C ALA A 194 -7.27 3.88 22.19
N SER A 195 -6.23 4.73 22.22
CA SER A 195 -4.97 4.42 22.91
C SER A 195 -5.15 4.16 24.42
N ALA A 196 -6.15 4.81 25.04
CA ALA A 196 -6.45 4.62 26.45
C ALA A 196 -7.17 3.28 26.74
N SER A 197 -7.98 2.78 25.79
CA SER A 197 -8.86 1.62 25.99
C SER A 197 -8.41 0.34 25.30
N LEU A 198 -7.53 0.43 24.27
CA LEU A 198 -7.05 -0.74 23.54
C LEU A 198 -5.95 -1.49 24.28
N PRO A 199 -5.95 -2.84 24.22
CA PRO A 199 -4.86 -3.66 24.74
C PRO A 199 -3.56 -3.45 23.97
N ARG A 200 -2.43 -3.86 24.58
CA ARG A 200 -1.17 -4.08 23.87
C ARG A 200 -1.28 -5.31 22.96
N LYS A 201 -0.43 -5.40 21.93
CA LYS A 201 -0.41 -6.52 20.98
C LYS A 201 -0.27 -7.87 21.69
N SER A 202 0.64 -7.97 22.65
CA SER A 202 0.90 -9.18 23.44
C SER A 202 -0.26 -9.62 24.34
N GLN A 203 -1.25 -8.76 24.56
CA GLN A 203 -2.42 -9.04 25.42
C GLN A 203 -3.60 -9.63 24.63
N TYR A 204 -3.55 -9.63 23.30
CA TYR A 204 -4.60 -10.24 22.48
C TYR A 204 -4.47 -11.75 22.43
N ALA A 205 -5.60 -12.44 22.49
CA ALA A 205 -5.66 -13.86 22.20
C ALA A 205 -5.32 -14.12 20.73
N PRO A 206 -4.80 -15.30 20.35
CA PRO A 206 -4.46 -15.61 18.96
C PRO A 206 -5.61 -15.37 17.96
N ALA A 207 -6.87 -15.62 18.37
CA ALA A 207 -8.05 -15.39 17.53
C ALA A 207 -8.39 -13.90 17.30
N ASP A 208 -7.84 -13.01 18.12
CA ASP A 208 -8.04 -11.56 18.02
C ASP A 208 -6.83 -10.82 17.44
N LEU A 209 -5.77 -11.53 17.05
CA LEU A 209 -4.62 -10.93 16.37
C LEU A 209 -5.06 -10.22 15.10
N GLY A 210 -4.48 -9.06 14.84
CA GLY A 210 -4.84 -8.20 13.71
C GLY A 210 -5.88 -7.12 14.05
N ARG A 211 -6.51 -7.16 15.23
CA ARG A 211 -7.32 -6.04 15.73
C ARG A 211 -6.44 -4.85 16.09
N ALA A 212 -7.05 -3.66 16.09
CA ALA A 212 -6.37 -2.44 16.50
C ALA A 212 -5.83 -2.55 17.93
N THR A 213 -4.56 -2.20 18.10
CA THR A 213 -3.85 -2.25 19.39
C THR A 213 -3.59 -0.85 19.93
N LYS A 214 -3.21 -0.75 21.19
CA LYS A 214 -2.70 0.50 21.77
C LYS A 214 -1.56 1.09 20.91
N GLY A 215 -0.62 0.24 20.47
CA GLY A 215 0.48 0.67 19.61
C GLY A 215 0.03 1.12 18.22
N ALA A 216 -1.01 0.52 17.65
CA ALA A 216 -1.60 0.99 16.39
C ALA A 216 -2.20 2.40 16.52
N ALA A 217 -2.93 2.67 17.64
CA ALA A 217 -3.47 4.00 17.90
C ALA A 217 -2.36 5.04 18.11
N GLN A 218 -1.31 4.69 18.85
CA GLN A 218 -0.16 5.58 19.09
C GLN A 218 0.65 5.83 17.82
N GLY A 219 0.92 4.80 17.02
CA GLY A 219 1.63 4.95 15.75
C GLY A 219 0.85 5.80 14.75
N MET A 220 -0.48 5.67 14.72
CA MET A 220 -1.33 6.52 13.89
C MET A 220 -1.38 7.97 14.42
N LEU A 221 -1.38 8.20 15.76
CA LEU A 221 -1.21 9.54 16.34
C LEU A 221 0.11 10.17 15.89
N ALA A 222 1.20 9.41 15.90
CA ALA A 222 2.49 9.90 15.41
C ALA A 222 2.41 10.36 13.94
N GLN A 223 1.79 9.57 13.07
CA GLN A 223 1.55 9.99 11.68
C GLN A 223 0.67 11.24 11.59
N VAL A 224 -0.45 11.29 12.31
CA VAL A 224 -1.37 12.44 12.30
C VAL A 224 -0.67 13.72 12.72
N TYR A 225 0.12 13.69 13.80
CA TYR A 225 0.87 14.85 14.25
C TYR A 225 1.98 15.24 13.28
N LEU A 226 2.62 14.28 12.60
CA LEU A 226 3.58 14.56 11.54
C LEU A 226 2.92 15.35 10.38
N TYR A 227 1.70 14.95 9.97
CA TYR A 227 0.92 15.69 8.96
C TYR A 227 0.48 17.07 9.41
N ARG A 228 0.28 17.27 10.70
CA ARG A 228 0.00 18.58 11.30
C ARG A 228 1.25 19.42 11.54
N GLN A 229 2.44 18.90 11.25
CA GLN A 229 3.74 19.51 11.58
C GLN A 229 3.93 19.78 13.09
N ASP A 230 3.22 19.02 13.92
CA ASP A 230 3.41 19.03 15.38
C ASP A 230 4.44 17.96 15.74
N TYR A 231 5.69 18.27 15.45
CA TYR A 231 6.81 17.32 15.57
C TYR A 231 7.07 16.84 17.00
N PRO A 232 6.94 17.68 18.06
CA PRO A 232 7.10 17.19 19.42
C PRO A 232 6.09 16.08 19.79
N HIS A 233 4.82 16.22 19.44
CA HIS A 233 3.83 15.19 19.67
C HIS A 233 4.03 13.96 18.75
N ALA A 234 4.39 14.19 17.47
CA ALA A 234 4.70 13.09 16.56
C ALA A 234 5.83 12.20 17.12
N LEU A 235 6.91 12.83 17.61
CA LEU A 235 8.03 12.12 18.23
C LEU A 235 7.61 11.38 19.52
N ALA A 236 6.86 12.04 20.40
CA ALA A 236 6.45 11.45 21.67
C ALA A 236 5.58 10.19 21.48
N TYR A 237 4.65 10.20 20.50
CA TYR A 237 3.83 9.03 20.21
C TYR A 237 4.61 7.94 19.46
N ALA A 238 5.51 8.29 18.55
CA ALA A 238 6.40 7.33 17.92
C ALA A 238 7.32 6.65 18.95
N ASP A 239 7.93 7.43 19.85
CA ASP A 239 8.73 6.92 20.98
C ASP A 239 7.92 5.99 21.88
N SER A 240 6.64 6.27 22.09
CA SER A 240 5.76 5.40 22.90
C SER A 240 5.60 4.01 22.25
N VAL A 241 5.53 3.92 20.93
CA VAL A 241 5.51 2.64 20.21
C VAL A 241 6.88 1.97 20.27
N ILE A 242 7.95 2.72 19.98
CA ILE A 242 9.34 2.22 19.95
C ILE A 242 9.74 1.64 21.32
N ASN A 243 9.45 2.35 22.40
CA ASN A 243 9.81 1.95 23.75
C ASN A 243 8.84 0.94 24.38
N SER A 244 7.78 0.55 23.70
CA SER A 244 6.78 -0.38 24.23
C SER A 244 7.30 -1.82 24.37
N GLY A 245 8.30 -2.21 23.57
CA GLY A 245 8.79 -3.57 23.47
C GLY A 245 7.83 -4.54 22.77
N GLU A 246 6.75 -4.03 22.19
CA GLU A 246 5.72 -4.84 21.47
C GLU A 246 6.05 -5.06 19.98
N TYR A 247 6.98 -4.27 19.45
CA TYR A 247 7.35 -4.25 18.03
C TYR A 247 8.86 -4.17 17.86
N ASP A 248 9.37 -4.73 16.77
CA ASP A 248 10.78 -4.61 16.39
C ASP A 248 10.95 -4.61 14.87
N ILE A 249 12.17 -4.38 14.39
CA ILE A 249 12.53 -4.32 12.97
C ILE A 249 13.27 -5.59 12.50
N ASN A 250 13.18 -6.70 13.22
CA ASN A 250 14.02 -7.88 12.97
C ASN A 250 13.48 -8.79 11.86
N THR A 251 12.23 -8.61 11.42
CA THR A 251 11.68 -9.36 10.29
C THR A 251 12.43 -8.99 9.01
N ASP A 252 12.89 -9.99 8.27
CA ASP A 252 13.50 -9.77 6.97
C ASP A 252 12.55 -9.03 6.02
N TYR A 253 13.10 -8.08 5.23
CA TYR A 253 12.30 -7.19 4.41
C TYR A 253 11.41 -7.92 3.40
N ALA A 254 11.94 -8.91 2.70
CA ALA A 254 11.17 -9.68 1.73
C ALA A 254 10.07 -10.51 2.41
N THR A 255 10.35 -11.04 3.59
CA THR A 255 9.40 -11.85 4.37
C THR A 255 8.19 -11.05 4.82
N ILE A 256 8.34 -9.74 5.14
CA ILE A 256 7.23 -8.88 5.60
C ILE A 256 6.01 -8.97 4.68
N PHE A 257 6.21 -9.05 3.37
CA PHE A 257 5.15 -8.99 2.36
C PHE A 257 4.60 -10.36 1.95
N THR A 258 4.98 -11.41 2.66
CA THR A 258 4.46 -12.77 2.48
C THR A 258 3.41 -13.10 3.55
N GLN A 259 2.70 -14.22 3.39
CA GLN A 259 1.81 -14.74 4.44
C GLN A 259 2.59 -15.06 5.74
N ALA A 260 3.84 -15.51 5.65
CA ALA A 260 4.68 -15.80 6.82
C ALA A 260 5.03 -14.52 7.62
N GLY A 261 5.03 -13.35 6.97
CA GLY A 261 5.29 -12.07 7.62
C GLY A 261 4.05 -11.39 8.19
N GLU A 262 2.87 -11.99 8.04
CA GLU A 262 1.63 -11.41 8.56
C GLU A 262 1.63 -11.34 10.08
N ASN A 263 1.18 -10.20 10.60
CA ASN A 263 1.13 -9.95 12.04
C ASN A 263 2.48 -10.16 12.77
N SER A 264 3.62 -10.13 12.04
CA SER A 264 4.97 -10.23 12.61
C SER A 264 5.26 -9.12 13.64
N SER A 265 6.44 -9.17 14.25
CA SER A 265 6.87 -8.12 15.19
C SER A 265 6.98 -6.73 14.55
N GLU A 266 7.16 -6.64 13.22
CA GLU A 266 7.16 -5.38 12.50
C GLU A 266 5.75 -4.85 12.19
N SER A 267 4.71 -5.69 12.27
CA SER A 267 3.33 -5.29 11.98
C SER A 267 2.73 -4.52 13.15
N VAL A 268 2.47 -3.23 12.95
CA VAL A 268 1.74 -2.37 13.90
C VAL A 268 0.25 -2.38 13.60
N PHE A 269 -0.13 -2.31 12.32
CA PHE A 269 -1.52 -2.49 11.87
C PHE A 269 -1.60 -3.01 10.44
N GLU A 270 -2.41 -4.04 10.24
CA GLU A 270 -2.69 -4.66 8.92
C GLU A 270 -4.20 -4.81 8.71
N VAL A 271 -4.63 -4.68 7.45
CA VAL A 271 -5.96 -5.13 7.04
C VAL A 271 -5.92 -6.64 6.89
N GLN A 272 -6.68 -7.32 7.73
CA GLN A 272 -6.69 -8.79 7.75
C GLN A 272 -7.48 -9.35 6.57
N ALA A 273 -6.94 -10.36 5.93
CA ALA A 273 -7.56 -11.12 4.86
C ALA A 273 -7.44 -12.63 5.14
N ALA A 274 -8.32 -13.42 4.57
CA ALA A 274 -8.28 -14.88 4.69
C ALA A 274 -8.56 -15.54 3.34
N VAL A 275 -7.92 -16.68 3.10
CA VAL A 275 -8.27 -17.52 1.96
C VAL A 275 -9.66 -18.12 2.20
N ASN A 276 -10.58 -17.92 1.26
CA ASN A 276 -11.90 -18.54 1.29
C ASN A 276 -12.23 -19.18 -0.07
N PRO A 277 -11.81 -20.42 -0.29
CA PRO A 277 -12.08 -21.12 -1.55
C PRO A 277 -13.58 -21.26 -1.79
N GLY A 278 -14.06 -20.79 -2.95
CA GLY A 278 -15.46 -20.94 -3.37
C GLY A 278 -16.40 -19.80 -2.99
N SER A 279 -15.95 -18.77 -2.27
CA SER A 279 -16.75 -17.55 -2.11
C SER A 279 -16.46 -16.60 -3.28
N GLY A 280 -17.47 -16.34 -4.11
CA GLY A 280 -17.39 -15.23 -5.08
C GLY A 280 -17.22 -13.90 -4.36
N CYS A 281 -16.30 -13.08 -4.82
CA CYS A 281 -16.20 -11.70 -4.36
C CYS A 281 -17.25 -10.84 -5.03
N GLN A 282 -18.18 -10.27 -4.25
CA GLN A 282 -19.01 -9.17 -4.70
C GLN A 282 -18.39 -7.86 -4.17
N PRO A 283 -18.21 -6.84 -5.01
CA PRO A 283 -17.58 -5.58 -4.60
C PRO A 283 -18.22 -4.93 -3.37
N ASP A 284 -19.50 -5.18 -3.15
CA ASP A 284 -20.31 -4.50 -2.13
C ASP A 284 -20.59 -5.31 -0.85
N GLU A 285 -20.29 -6.62 -0.82
CA GLU A 285 -20.77 -7.49 0.27
C GLU A 285 -19.69 -8.21 1.09
N GLY A 286 -18.44 -7.83 0.91
CA GLY A 286 -17.40 -8.31 1.81
C GLY A 286 -16.96 -9.75 1.55
N CYS A 287 -16.04 -9.90 0.64
CA CYS A 287 -15.21 -11.08 0.54
C CYS A 287 -14.43 -11.28 1.84
N SER A 288 -14.07 -12.50 2.15
CA SER A 288 -13.14 -12.81 3.23
C SER A 288 -11.71 -12.34 2.95
N ASN A 289 -11.44 -11.90 1.74
CA ASN A 289 -10.17 -11.45 1.20
C ASN A 289 -10.28 -10.07 0.55
N VAL A 290 -9.14 -9.53 0.16
CA VAL A 290 -9.03 -8.25 -0.53
C VAL A 290 -8.53 -8.49 -1.95
N GLN A 291 -9.21 -7.95 -2.96
CA GLN A 291 -8.76 -8.01 -4.37
C GLN A 291 -7.53 -7.12 -4.65
N TYR A 292 -6.92 -6.59 -3.62
CA TYR A 292 -5.78 -5.71 -3.65
C TYR A 292 -4.56 -6.32 -4.38
N ALA A 293 -4.28 -7.59 -4.13
CA ALA A 293 -3.17 -8.29 -4.79
C ALA A 293 -3.49 -8.57 -6.26
N GLU A 294 -4.73 -8.97 -6.57
CA GLU A 294 -5.15 -9.30 -7.92
C GLU A 294 -5.04 -8.11 -8.89
N VAL A 295 -5.52 -6.93 -8.49
CA VAL A 295 -5.49 -5.77 -9.38
C VAL A 295 -4.05 -5.34 -9.75
N GLN A 296 -3.06 -5.69 -8.92
CA GLN A 296 -1.66 -5.31 -9.09
C GLN A 296 -0.76 -6.45 -9.58
N GLY A 297 -1.24 -7.69 -9.51
CA GLY A 297 -0.46 -8.88 -9.88
C GLY A 297 -0.09 -8.93 -11.36
N VAL A 298 0.81 -9.86 -11.71
CA VAL A 298 1.34 -10.04 -13.06
C VAL A 298 0.21 -10.27 -14.07
N ARG A 299 0.16 -9.45 -15.12
CA ARG A 299 -0.73 -9.62 -16.26
C ARG A 299 0.03 -10.25 -17.42
N GLY A 300 -0.43 -11.38 -17.88
CA GLY A 300 0.18 -12.10 -19.02
C GLY A 300 0.50 -13.55 -18.68
N THR A 301 1.77 -13.88 -18.61
CA THR A 301 2.22 -15.24 -18.26
C THR A 301 3.24 -15.18 -17.13
N PRO A 302 2.95 -15.83 -15.97
CA PRO A 302 1.64 -16.37 -15.62
C PRO A 302 0.60 -15.26 -15.47
N ASN A 303 -0.68 -15.54 -15.72
CA ASN A 303 -1.75 -14.58 -15.53
C ASN A 303 -2.26 -14.67 -14.08
N ILE A 304 -1.70 -13.86 -13.20
CA ILE A 304 -2.02 -13.83 -11.76
C ILE A 304 -2.53 -12.46 -11.29
N GLY A 305 -2.88 -11.59 -12.22
CA GLY A 305 -3.45 -10.29 -11.90
C GLY A 305 -3.76 -9.43 -13.12
N TRP A 306 -4.17 -8.19 -12.85
CA TRP A 306 -4.59 -7.24 -13.88
C TRP A 306 -3.49 -6.29 -14.34
N GLY A 307 -2.37 -6.23 -13.62
CA GLY A 307 -1.18 -5.47 -13.97
C GLY A 307 -1.31 -3.97 -13.80
N PHE A 308 -2.18 -3.48 -12.91
CA PHE A 308 -2.22 -2.07 -12.52
C PHE A 308 -1.17 -1.73 -11.46
N ASN A 309 -0.95 -0.45 -11.21
CA ASN A 309 -0.03 0.05 -10.20
C ASN A 309 1.39 -0.51 -10.36
N THR A 310 1.94 -0.36 -11.54
CA THR A 310 3.26 -0.90 -11.85
C THR A 310 4.37 0.06 -11.41
N PRO A 311 5.42 -0.45 -10.70
CA PRO A 311 6.56 0.38 -10.29
C PRO A 311 7.18 1.16 -11.46
N SER A 312 7.46 2.43 -11.23
CA SER A 312 8.03 3.31 -12.26
C SER A 312 9.55 3.10 -12.42
N PRO A 313 10.14 3.52 -13.57
CA PRO A 313 11.58 3.63 -13.71
C PRO A 313 12.22 4.60 -12.70
N GLU A 314 11.48 5.61 -12.26
CA GLU A 314 11.90 6.60 -11.27
C GLU A 314 12.03 5.98 -9.88
N LEU A 315 11.15 5.05 -9.53
CA LEU A 315 11.27 4.26 -8.30
C LEU A 315 12.48 3.33 -8.38
N GLU A 316 12.66 2.59 -9.48
CA GLU A 316 13.84 1.74 -9.69
C GLU A 316 15.14 2.54 -9.51
N ALA A 317 15.20 3.75 -10.11
CA ALA A 317 16.35 4.64 -10.00
C ALA A 317 16.53 5.27 -8.61
N ALA A 318 15.52 5.25 -7.75
CA ALA A 318 15.61 5.81 -6.40
C ALA A 318 16.46 4.94 -5.45
N TYR A 319 16.55 3.64 -5.69
CA TYR A 319 17.37 2.75 -4.86
C TYR A 319 18.86 3.05 -4.99
N GLU A 320 19.59 2.90 -3.90
CA GLU A 320 21.05 2.97 -3.90
C GLU A 320 21.64 1.77 -4.66
N PRO A 321 22.86 1.90 -5.22
CA PRO A 321 23.49 0.78 -5.93
C PRO A 321 23.64 -0.45 -5.02
N GLY A 322 23.04 -1.57 -5.42
CA GLY A 322 23.08 -2.82 -4.67
C GLY A 322 22.10 -2.92 -3.50
N ASP A 323 21.17 -1.97 -3.34
CA ASP A 323 20.16 -2.05 -2.29
C ASP A 323 19.25 -3.28 -2.48
N PRO A 324 19.26 -4.26 -1.57
CA PRO A 324 18.53 -5.51 -1.75
C PRO A 324 16.99 -5.33 -1.71
N ARG A 325 16.49 -4.21 -1.21
CA ARG A 325 15.05 -3.94 -1.21
C ARG A 325 14.48 -3.77 -2.61
N LEU A 326 15.31 -3.41 -3.59
CA LEU A 326 14.87 -3.29 -4.99
C LEU A 326 14.26 -4.62 -5.49
N GLU A 327 14.98 -5.73 -5.29
CA GLU A 327 14.54 -7.07 -5.69
C GLU A 327 13.25 -7.48 -4.95
N ALA A 328 13.15 -7.21 -3.65
CA ALA A 328 11.96 -7.52 -2.87
C ALA A 328 10.75 -6.59 -3.15
N THR A 329 10.94 -5.51 -3.91
CA THR A 329 9.88 -4.55 -4.25
C THR A 329 9.38 -4.70 -5.68
N ILE A 330 10.28 -4.96 -6.64
CA ILE A 330 9.96 -5.00 -8.07
C ILE A 330 10.21 -6.39 -8.62
N LEU A 331 9.18 -7.01 -9.16
CA LEU A 331 9.24 -8.26 -9.90
C LEU A 331 9.35 -7.93 -11.41
N TYR A 332 10.39 -8.43 -12.04
CA TYR A 332 10.71 -8.11 -13.43
C TYR A 332 10.29 -9.20 -14.41
N PRO A 333 10.09 -8.88 -15.68
CA PRO A 333 10.10 -9.89 -16.74
C PRO A 333 11.40 -10.70 -16.72
N TRP A 334 11.28 -12.00 -17.00
CA TRP A 334 12.37 -12.99 -17.00
C TRP A 334 12.94 -13.31 -15.61
N GLU A 335 12.18 -13.00 -14.60
CA GLU A 335 12.45 -13.37 -13.21
C GLU A 335 11.61 -14.56 -12.80
N MET A 336 12.19 -15.41 -11.95
CA MET A 336 11.47 -16.52 -11.34
C MET A 336 10.49 -15.98 -10.31
N LEU A 337 9.30 -16.59 -10.24
CA LEU A 337 8.36 -16.24 -9.18
C LEU A 337 8.96 -16.52 -7.80
N PRO A 338 8.74 -15.63 -6.82
CA PRO A 338 9.35 -15.75 -5.50
C PRO A 338 8.77 -16.89 -4.64
N ASP A 339 7.82 -17.67 -5.17
CA ASP A 339 7.20 -18.83 -4.50
C ASP A 339 8.00 -20.14 -4.65
N GLY A 340 9.14 -20.12 -5.34
CA GLY A 340 9.94 -21.32 -5.60
C GLY A 340 9.31 -22.31 -6.57
N SER A 341 8.21 -21.95 -7.25
CA SER A 341 7.50 -22.84 -8.20
C SER A 341 8.29 -23.16 -9.47
N GLY A 342 9.39 -22.43 -9.72
CA GLY A 342 10.14 -22.53 -10.97
C GLY A 342 9.44 -21.90 -12.18
N ARG A 343 8.32 -21.21 -11.98
CA ARG A 343 7.64 -20.42 -13.02
C ARG A 343 8.32 -19.06 -13.16
N MET A 344 8.26 -18.51 -14.36
CA MET A 344 8.91 -17.25 -14.71
C MET A 344 7.89 -16.23 -15.20
N VAL A 345 8.12 -14.96 -14.90
CA VAL A 345 7.37 -13.83 -15.46
C VAL A 345 7.80 -13.59 -16.90
N TYR A 346 6.86 -13.53 -17.81
CA TYR A 346 7.13 -13.20 -19.21
C TYR A 346 6.75 -11.75 -19.52
N LEU A 347 7.48 -11.14 -20.46
CA LEU A 347 7.16 -9.82 -20.96
C LEU A 347 5.77 -9.83 -21.60
N ASN A 348 4.92 -8.89 -21.21
CA ASN A 348 3.64 -8.67 -21.86
C ASN A 348 3.75 -7.48 -22.83
N PRO A 349 3.74 -7.71 -24.16
CA PRO A 349 3.93 -6.64 -25.14
C PRO A 349 2.76 -5.64 -25.20
N SER A 350 1.61 -5.98 -24.61
CA SER A 350 0.47 -5.08 -24.51
C SER A 350 0.62 -4.04 -23.41
N MET A 351 1.61 -4.20 -22.52
CA MET A 351 1.89 -3.29 -21.42
C MET A 351 3.05 -2.36 -21.76
N GLN A 352 2.90 -1.09 -21.45
CA GLN A 352 3.99 -0.10 -21.60
C GLN A 352 5.07 -0.28 -20.53
N ASN A 353 4.68 -0.71 -19.34
CA ASN A 353 5.56 -0.96 -18.20
C ASN A 353 5.23 -2.35 -17.63
N SER A 354 6.17 -3.28 -17.74
CA SER A 354 6.02 -4.66 -17.28
C SER A 354 6.75 -4.95 -15.96
N ARG A 355 7.05 -3.91 -15.17
CA ARG A 355 7.45 -4.10 -13.77
C ARG A 355 6.20 -4.37 -12.94
N PHE A 356 6.29 -5.27 -11.98
CA PHE A 356 5.16 -5.58 -11.09
C PHE A 356 5.58 -5.39 -9.64
N SER A 357 4.65 -5.04 -8.77
CA SER A 357 4.93 -4.95 -7.34
C SER A 357 5.09 -6.35 -6.74
N GLN A 358 6.29 -6.67 -6.25
CA GLN A 358 6.52 -7.95 -5.56
C GLN A 358 5.91 -7.97 -4.16
N LYS A 359 5.71 -6.81 -3.53
CA LYS A 359 5.10 -6.69 -2.20
C LYS A 359 3.65 -7.17 -2.11
N VAL A 360 2.99 -7.36 -3.25
CA VAL A 360 1.61 -7.86 -3.36
C VAL A 360 1.55 -9.21 -4.06
N PHE A 361 2.69 -9.87 -4.24
CA PHE A 361 2.76 -11.14 -4.95
C PHE A 361 1.97 -12.22 -4.23
N VAL A 362 1.17 -12.94 -5.01
CA VAL A 362 0.45 -14.15 -4.57
C VAL A 362 0.77 -15.27 -5.54
N SER A 363 1.19 -16.40 -5.01
CA SER A 363 1.46 -17.59 -5.81
C SER A 363 0.21 -18.02 -6.59
N PRO A 364 0.35 -18.38 -7.88
CA PRO A 364 -0.75 -19.01 -8.64
C PRO A 364 -1.21 -20.33 -8.05
N ASP A 365 -0.43 -20.96 -7.18
CA ASP A 365 -0.78 -22.20 -6.46
C ASP A 365 -1.51 -21.93 -5.14
N ASN A 366 -1.79 -20.67 -4.81
CA ASN A 366 -2.57 -20.33 -3.63
C ASN A 366 -3.96 -21.00 -3.66
N PRO A 367 -4.39 -21.70 -2.59
CA PRO A 367 -5.65 -22.44 -2.57
C PRO A 367 -6.90 -21.65 -2.94
N GLY A 368 -6.90 -20.34 -2.71
CA GLY A 368 -7.97 -19.43 -3.09
C GLY A 368 -7.84 -18.88 -4.51
N GLY A 369 -6.77 -19.24 -5.24
CA GLY A 369 -6.40 -18.55 -6.47
C GLY A 369 -5.98 -17.09 -6.20
N THR A 370 -5.81 -16.32 -7.25
CA THR A 370 -5.42 -14.91 -7.14
C THR A 370 -6.57 -14.01 -6.68
N PHE A 371 -7.82 -14.40 -6.92
CA PHE A 371 -9.03 -13.70 -6.48
C PHE A 371 -9.26 -13.78 -4.97
N ASN A 372 -8.83 -14.85 -4.33
CA ASN A 372 -9.01 -15.13 -2.91
C ASN A 372 -7.64 -15.26 -2.24
N ALA A 373 -6.79 -14.29 -2.46
CA ALA A 373 -5.39 -14.37 -2.10
C ALA A 373 -5.13 -14.53 -0.60
N GLY A 374 -6.00 -14.00 0.24
CA GLY A 374 -5.84 -14.11 1.69
C GLY A 374 -4.55 -13.47 2.19
N ILE A 375 -4.04 -12.44 1.51
CA ILE A 375 -2.86 -11.70 1.93
C ILE A 375 -3.25 -10.39 2.58
N ASN A 376 -2.71 -10.11 3.77
CA ASN A 376 -2.97 -8.88 4.52
C ASN A 376 -2.38 -7.65 3.82
N ILE A 377 -3.05 -6.50 3.94
CA ILE A 377 -2.48 -5.21 3.52
C ILE A 377 -1.75 -4.58 4.71
N ARG A 378 -0.43 -4.36 4.59
CA ARG A 378 0.39 -3.69 5.60
C ARG A 378 0.07 -2.19 5.59
N ARG A 379 -0.51 -1.67 6.68
CA ARG A 379 -0.93 -0.26 6.75
C ARG A 379 -0.03 0.62 7.60
N LEU A 380 0.50 0.04 8.67
CA LEU A 380 1.45 0.69 9.54
C LEU A 380 2.48 -0.34 10.00
N ARG A 381 3.73 -0.13 9.61
CA ARG A 381 4.86 -0.97 10.01
C ARG A 381 5.76 -0.25 11.01
N TYR A 382 6.53 -1.00 11.77
CA TYR A 382 7.47 -0.44 12.72
C TYR A 382 8.54 0.42 12.05
N ALA A 383 8.99 0.05 10.84
CA ALA A 383 9.88 0.88 10.03
C ALA A 383 9.28 2.27 9.73
N ASP A 384 7.98 2.36 9.44
CA ASP A 384 7.29 3.63 9.25
C ASP A 384 7.30 4.47 10.54
N VAL A 385 7.05 3.84 11.70
CA VAL A 385 7.13 4.53 13.00
C VAL A 385 8.54 5.07 13.25
N LEU A 386 9.58 4.30 12.95
CA LEU A 386 10.97 4.76 13.06
C LEU A 386 11.26 5.96 12.14
N LEU A 387 10.74 5.95 10.91
CA LEU A 387 10.96 7.04 9.96
C LEU A 387 10.13 8.30 10.31
N VAL A 388 8.95 8.13 10.89
CA VAL A 388 8.19 9.24 11.51
C VAL A 388 8.97 9.84 12.68
N ALA A 389 9.53 8.98 13.55
CA ALA A 389 10.35 9.41 14.68
C ALA A 389 11.62 10.14 14.22
N ALA A 390 12.28 9.63 13.17
CA ALA A 390 13.48 10.25 12.60
C ALA A 390 13.19 11.66 12.07
N GLU A 391 12.12 11.83 11.29
CA GLU A 391 11.73 13.13 10.76
C GLU A 391 11.31 14.08 11.89
N ALA A 392 10.49 13.62 12.82
CA ALA A 392 10.03 14.43 13.94
C ALA A 392 11.17 14.84 14.88
N ALA A 393 12.16 13.96 15.13
CA ALA A 393 13.34 14.28 15.92
C ALA A 393 14.20 15.35 15.23
N HIS A 394 14.47 15.20 13.93
CA HIS A 394 15.18 16.20 13.13
C HIS A 394 14.50 17.55 13.18
N GLN A 395 13.20 17.62 12.91
CA GLN A 395 12.41 18.84 12.90
C GLN A 395 12.29 19.49 14.30
N SER A 396 12.52 18.69 15.35
CA SER A 396 12.60 19.17 16.73
C SER A 396 14.03 19.55 17.16
N GLY A 397 15.01 19.48 16.26
CA GLY A 397 16.40 19.88 16.50
C GLY A 397 17.30 18.78 17.08
N ASP A 398 16.88 17.52 17.10
CA ASP A 398 17.66 16.37 17.57
C ASP A 398 18.12 15.48 16.39
N ASP A 399 19.15 15.94 15.66
CA ASP A 399 19.73 15.21 14.54
C ASP A 399 20.35 13.87 14.98
N GLY A 400 20.90 13.78 16.20
CA GLY A 400 21.50 12.54 16.70
C GLY A 400 20.48 11.42 16.87
N LYS A 401 19.32 11.75 17.44
CA LYS A 401 18.20 10.83 17.56
C LYS A 401 17.60 10.46 16.19
N ALA A 402 17.47 11.44 15.31
CA ALA A 402 17.01 11.23 13.94
C ALA A 402 17.91 10.25 13.17
N GLN A 403 19.24 10.42 13.22
CA GLN A 403 20.21 9.50 12.63
C GLN A 403 20.09 8.09 13.24
N THR A 404 19.86 7.98 14.56
CA THR A 404 19.70 6.69 15.23
C THR A 404 18.53 5.91 14.64
N TYR A 405 17.37 6.51 14.51
CA TYR A 405 16.18 5.85 13.97
C TYR A 405 16.31 5.53 12.49
N LEU A 406 16.81 6.47 11.70
CA LEU A 406 17.07 6.27 10.27
C LEU A 406 18.02 5.09 10.03
N ASN A 407 19.12 5.03 10.79
CA ASN A 407 20.15 4.01 10.62
C ASN A 407 19.70 2.62 11.09
N GLN A 408 18.71 2.50 11.97
CA GLN A 408 18.08 1.22 12.29
C GLN A 408 17.38 0.62 11.06
N VAL A 409 16.63 1.44 10.30
CA VAL A 409 15.97 1.00 9.06
C VAL A 409 17.01 0.55 8.03
N ARG A 410 18.06 1.34 7.82
CA ARG A 410 19.16 1.03 6.89
C ARG A 410 19.92 -0.24 7.29
N ALA A 411 20.10 -0.44 8.59
CA ALA A 411 20.78 -1.65 9.10
C ALA A 411 20.00 -2.93 8.78
N ARG A 412 18.67 -2.93 8.98
CA ARG A 412 17.82 -4.05 8.60
C ARG A 412 17.82 -4.27 7.08
N ALA A 413 17.73 -3.18 6.30
CA ALA A 413 17.68 -3.25 4.84
C ALA A 413 18.90 -3.95 4.22
N ARG A 414 20.05 -3.94 4.90
CA ARG A 414 21.26 -4.66 4.46
C ARG A 414 21.12 -6.19 4.49
N GLY A 415 20.17 -6.75 5.22
CA GLY A 415 19.99 -8.21 5.32
C GLY A 415 21.19 -8.97 5.87
N GLY A 416 22.03 -8.32 6.71
CA GLY A 416 23.27 -8.89 7.25
C GLY A 416 24.51 -8.64 6.41
N HIS A 417 24.38 -8.10 5.19
CA HIS A 417 25.50 -7.76 4.30
C HIS A 417 26.04 -6.35 4.59
N THR A 418 27.32 -6.11 4.34
CA THR A 418 27.94 -4.80 4.59
C THR A 418 28.67 -4.22 3.39
N VAL A 419 28.93 -5.04 2.38
CA VAL A 419 29.69 -4.69 1.19
C VAL A 419 28.86 -4.99 -0.07
N THR A 420 29.02 -4.16 -1.08
CA THR A 420 28.42 -4.34 -2.40
C THR A 420 29.40 -3.98 -3.51
N LEU A 421 29.19 -4.54 -4.70
CA LEU A 421 29.82 -4.08 -5.94
C LEU A 421 28.91 -3.17 -6.76
N GLY A 422 27.75 -2.75 -6.19
CA GLY A 422 26.88 -1.74 -6.75
C GLY A 422 25.93 -2.24 -7.84
N PHE A 423 25.59 -3.53 -7.84
CA PHE A 423 24.55 -4.10 -8.70
C PHE A 423 23.74 -5.17 -7.95
N ILE A 424 22.60 -5.51 -8.50
CA ILE A 424 21.73 -6.59 -8.01
C ILE A 424 22.07 -7.88 -8.75
N PRO A 425 22.56 -8.92 -8.06
CA PRO A 425 22.77 -10.26 -8.63
C PRO A 425 21.46 -11.05 -8.58
N GLU A 426 21.18 -11.82 -9.61
CA GLU A 426 20.03 -12.70 -9.64
C GLU A 426 20.34 -14.03 -10.29
N GLN A 427 19.53 -15.06 -9.97
CA GLN A 427 19.64 -16.39 -10.55
C GLN A 427 19.07 -16.40 -11.97
N LEU A 428 19.91 -16.72 -12.97
CA LEU A 428 19.46 -16.87 -14.35
C LEU A 428 18.62 -18.14 -14.50
N ALA A 429 17.38 -17.96 -14.94
CA ALA A 429 16.47 -19.08 -15.19
C ALA A 429 17.02 -20.01 -16.28
N THR A 430 16.99 -21.32 -16.03
CA THR A 430 17.49 -22.32 -16.98
C THR A 430 16.89 -22.19 -18.39
N PRO A 431 15.57 -22.00 -18.57
CA PRO A 431 15.00 -21.82 -19.91
C PRO A 431 15.58 -20.64 -20.69
N ILE A 432 15.91 -19.54 -20.00
CA ILE A 432 16.56 -18.39 -20.63
C ILE A 432 17.99 -18.74 -21.01
N ALA A 433 18.74 -19.34 -20.07
CA ALA A 433 20.14 -19.70 -20.30
C ALA A 433 20.29 -20.64 -21.50
N GLU A 434 19.50 -21.71 -21.56
CA GLU A 434 19.65 -22.76 -22.56
C GLU A 434 18.94 -22.45 -23.88
N THR A 435 17.68 -22.00 -23.81
CA THR A 435 16.86 -21.85 -25.01
C THR A 435 17.05 -20.51 -25.69
N VAL A 436 17.21 -19.43 -24.92
CA VAL A 436 17.35 -18.07 -25.46
C VAL A 436 18.80 -17.70 -25.72
N LEU A 437 19.68 -17.98 -24.74
CA LEU A 437 21.10 -17.61 -24.81
C LEU A 437 21.97 -18.71 -25.40
N GLY A 438 21.43 -19.91 -25.67
CA GLY A 438 22.18 -21.02 -26.25
C GLY A 438 23.36 -21.49 -25.38
N LEU A 439 23.29 -21.26 -24.08
CA LEU A 439 24.34 -21.68 -23.16
C LEU A 439 24.26 -23.19 -22.88
N PRO A 440 25.38 -23.86 -22.57
CA PRO A 440 25.36 -25.29 -22.29
C PRO A 440 24.36 -25.67 -21.20
N ALA A 441 23.71 -26.82 -21.37
CA ALA A 441 22.76 -27.36 -20.40
C ALA A 441 23.42 -27.58 -19.03
N GLY A 442 22.68 -27.26 -17.99
CA GLY A 442 23.07 -27.49 -16.60
C GLY A 442 23.97 -26.41 -15.98
N GLY A 443 23.74 -26.20 -14.72
CA GLY A 443 24.47 -25.24 -13.88
C GLY A 443 23.70 -23.94 -13.64
N SER A 444 23.57 -23.62 -12.36
CA SER A 444 23.09 -22.32 -11.91
C SER A 444 24.04 -21.22 -12.34
N ARG A 445 23.52 -20.06 -12.72
CA ARG A 445 24.29 -18.90 -13.17
C ARG A 445 23.76 -17.63 -12.53
N VAL A 446 24.67 -16.76 -12.11
CA VAL A 446 24.36 -15.44 -11.57
C VAL A 446 24.45 -14.43 -12.69
N PHE A 447 23.45 -13.60 -12.88
CA PHE A 447 23.52 -12.50 -13.84
C PHE A 447 23.28 -11.14 -13.17
N VAL A 448 23.64 -10.08 -13.88
CA VAL A 448 23.42 -8.71 -13.43
C VAL A 448 21.98 -8.31 -13.76
N ARG A 449 21.10 -8.34 -12.76
CA ARG A 449 19.72 -7.87 -12.91
C ARG A 449 19.67 -6.37 -13.13
N TYR A 450 20.32 -5.62 -12.25
CA TYR A 450 20.32 -4.18 -12.30
C TYR A 450 21.67 -3.61 -11.87
N ALA A 451 22.29 -2.87 -12.76
CA ALA A 451 23.44 -2.00 -12.50
C ALA A 451 22.98 -0.56 -12.77
N LYS A 452 22.84 0.23 -11.72
CA LYS A 452 22.32 1.60 -11.81
C LYS A 452 23.14 2.45 -12.77
N PRO A 453 22.55 3.07 -13.80
CA PRO A 453 23.27 3.96 -14.71
C PRO A 453 24.03 5.05 -13.97
N GLY A 454 25.30 5.25 -14.34
CA GLY A 454 26.20 6.20 -13.69
C GLY A 454 26.87 5.74 -12.39
N ALA A 455 26.41 4.64 -11.78
CA ALA A 455 27.08 4.06 -10.62
C ALA A 455 28.35 3.26 -11.01
N ALA A 456 29.20 2.96 -10.02
CA ALA A 456 30.52 2.35 -10.24
C ALA A 456 30.48 1.08 -11.08
N ALA A 457 29.56 0.15 -10.81
CA ALA A 457 29.41 -1.09 -11.56
C ALA A 457 29.10 -0.83 -13.05
N TYR A 458 28.16 0.08 -13.33
CA TYR A 458 27.80 0.45 -14.70
C TYR A 458 28.96 1.16 -15.43
N VAL A 459 29.64 2.09 -14.74
CA VAL A 459 30.81 2.84 -15.28
C VAL A 459 31.98 1.88 -15.55
N ALA A 460 32.21 0.89 -14.68
CA ALA A 460 33.21 -0.16 -14.89
C ALA A 460 32.89 -1.08 -16.07
N GLY A 461 31.68 -1.00 -16.60
CA GLY A 461 31.28 -1.70 -17.81
C GLY A 461 30.30 -2.85 -17.62
N LEU A 462 29.78 -3.11 -16.40
CA LEU A 462 28.71 -4.09 -16.22
C LEU A 462 27.42 -3.66 -16.91
N ARG A 463 26.69 -4.63 -17.44
CA ARG A 463 25.43 -4.42 -18.15
C ARG A 463 24.33 -5.29 -17.57
N SER A 464 23.21 -4.64 -17.24
CA SER A 464 21.97 -5.31 -16.83
C SER A 464 21.37 -6.12 -17.97
N LEU A 465 20.55 -7.09 -17.62
CA LEU A 465 19.72 -7.80 -18.61
C LEU A 465 18.84 -6.80 -19.35
N LYS A 466 19.03 -6.74 -20.67
CA LYS A 466 18.12 -6.04 -21.59
C LYS A 466 17.55 -7.04 -22.57
N SER A 467 16.25 -7.00 -22.76
CA SER A 467 15.54 -7.90 -23.66
C SER A 467 14.36 -7.18 -24.32
N HIS A 468 13.97 -7.66 -25.48
CA HIS A 468 12.75 -7.25 -26.17
C HIS A 468 12.09 -8.48 -26.79
N CYS A 469 10.81 -8.37 -27.17
CA CYS A 469 10.17 -9.36 -28.01
C CYS A 469 10.69 -9.22 -29.44
N GLY A 470 10.99 -10.33 -30.13
CA GLY A 470 11.31 -10.30 -31.56
C GLY A 470 10.15 -9.72 -32.38
N ASP A 471 10.36 -9.50 -33.69
CA ASP A 471 9.51 -8.73 -34.60
C ASP A 471 7.98 -9.05 -34.60
N ALA A 472 7.58 -10.16 -33.98
CA ALA A 472 6.19 -10.50 -33.72
C ALA A 472 5.86 -10.33 -32.22
N GLN A 473 5.60 -9.10 -31.79
CA GLN A 473 5.20 -8.79 -30.40
C GLN A 473 4.04 -9.67 -29.88
N SER A 474 3.12 -10.08 -30.77
CA SER A 474 2.03 -11.01 -30.44
C SER A 474 2.51 -12.42 -30.06
N ALA A 475 3.69 -12.83 -30.47
CA ALA A 475 4.24 -14.16 -30.17
C ALA A 475 4.76 -14.27 -28.73
N CYS A 476 5.16 -13.16 -28.10
CA CYS A 476 5.56 -13.14 -26.70
C CYS A 476 4.41 -13.38 -25.72
N ALA A 477 3.18 -13.11 -26.13
CA ALA A 477 2.00 -13.24 -25.28
C ALA A 477 1.45 -14.67 -25.24
N SER A 478 1.82 -15.54 -26.17
CA SER A 478 1.16 -16.84 -26.37
C SER A 478 2.06 -18.07 -26.27
N ALA A 479 3.39 -17.91 -26.24
CA ALA A 479 4.32 -19.03 -26.25
C ALA A 479 4.83 -19.37 -24.84
N THR A 480 4.96 -20.66 -24.52
CA THR A 480 5.62 -21.16 -23.31
C THR A 480 7.12 -20.82 -23.28
N VAL A 481 7.73 -20.60 -24.44
CA VAL A 481 9.04 -19.99 -24.65
C VAL A 481 8.90 -19.02 -25.80
N PRO A 482 8.64 -17.73 -25.55
CA PRO A 482 8.44 -16.77 -26.62
C PRO A 482 9.74 -16.49 -27.38
N PRO A 483 9.68 -15.94 -28.59
CA PRO A 483 10.84 -15.47 -29.34
C PRO A 483 11.45 -14.24 -28.67
N ILE A 484 12.08 -14.47 -27.52
CA ILE A 484 12.79 -13.45 -26.77
C ILE A 484 14.10 -13.17 -27.47
N ARG A 485 14.45 -11.91 -27.55
CA ARG A 485 15.77 -11.43 -27.92
C ARG A 485 16.40 -10.76 -26.70
N VAL A 486 17.57 -11.22 -26.33
CA VAL A 486 18.37 -10.62 -25.26
C VAL A 486 19.41 -9.73 -25.92
N ASP A 487 19.27 -8.42 -25.79
CA ASP A 487 20.22 -7.47 -26.36
C ASP A 487 21.60 -7.65 -25.71
N THR A 488 21.63 -7.71 -24.39
CA THR A 488 22.86 -7.90 -23.60
C THR A 488 22.51 -8.44 -22.22
N VAL A 489 23.33 -9.35 -21.72
CA VAL A 489 23.34 -9.75 -20.30
C VAL A 489 24.77 -10.10 -19.87
N ASP A 490 25.15 -9.66 -18.68
CA ASP A 490 26.40 -10.06 -18.04
C ASP A 490 26.14 -11.16 -17.01
N ILE A 491 26.82 -12.29 -17.21
CA ILE A 491 26.78 -13.45 -16.32
C ILE A 491 28.07 -13.44 -15.50
N ILE A 492 27.96 -13.39 -14.19
CA ILE A 492 29.08 -13.41 -13.28
C ILE A 492 29.53 -14.86 -13.10
N GLN A 493 30.77 -15.15 -13.43
CA GLN A 493 31.38 -16.48 -13.33
C GLN A 493 32.29 -16.60 -12.13
N THR A 494 33.03 -15.53 -11.82
CA THR A 494 33.97 -15.54 -10.69
C THR A 494 34.04 -14.20 -9.99
N VAL A 495 34.37 -14.22 -8.69
CA VAL A 495 34.78 -13.07 -7.88
C VAL A 495 36.19 -13.31 -7.40
N ASP A 496 37.18 -12.51 -7.85
CA ASP A 496 38.62 -12.71 -7.60
C ASP A 496 39.10 -14.13 -7.93
N GLY A 497 38.60 -14.70 -9.01
CA GLY A 497 38.92 -16.05 -9.46
C GLY A 497 38.16 -17.19 -8.78
N ALA A 498 37.42 -16.93 -7.69
CA ALA A 498 36.54 -17.91 -7.06
C ALA A 498 35.25 -18.03 -7.86
N GLY A 499 34.86 -19.26 -8.24
CA GLY A 499 33.64 -19.52 -8.99
C GLY A 499 32.36 -19.17 -8.19
N VAL A 500 31.39 -18.55 -8.84
CA VAL A 500 30.05 -18.26 -8.27
C VAL A 500 29.00 -18.85 -9.18
N THR A 501 28.00 -19.51 -8.58
CA THR A 501 26.92 -20.20 -9.31
C THR A 501 25.54 -19.74 -8.84
N THR A 502 25.44 -19.21 -7.64
CA THR A 502 24.20 -18.68 -7.05
C THR A 502 24.40 -17.24 -6.57
N PRO A 503 23.33 -16.43 -6.44
CA PRO A 503 23.39 -15.13 -5.79
C PRO A 503 24.01 -15.20 -4.39
N GLN A 504 23.75 -16.27 -3.64
CA GLN A 504 24.31 -16.49 -2.30
C GLN A 504 25.84 -16.70 -2.34
N ASP A 505 26.36 -17.45 -3.33
CA ASP A 505 27.81 -17.59 -3.53
C ASP A 505 28.45 -16.24 -3.81
N TYR A 506 27.81 -15.43 -4.66
CA TYR A 506 28.26 -14.09 -4.98
C TYR A 506 28.30 -13.20 -3.73
N LEU A 507 27.19 -13.13 -2.98
CA LEU A 507 27.10 -12.31 -1.76
C LEU A 507 28.15 -12.74 -0.73
N ALA A 508 28.29 -14.05 -0.50
CA ALA A 508 29.30 -14.58 0.42
C ALA A 508 30.73 -14.19 -0.01
N ALA A 509 31.04 -14.23 -1.31
CA ALA A 509 32.33 -13.82 -1.82
C ALA A 509 32.57 -12.31 -1.67
N VAL A 510 31.55 -11.48 -1.86
CA VAL A 510 31.64 -10.02 -1.75
C VAL A 510 31.77 -9.58 -0.30
N ASP A 511 31.08 -10.20 0.64
CA ASP A 511 31.14 -9.86 2.08
C ASP A 511 32.55 -10.05 2.68
N THR A 512 33.42 -10.86 2.03
CA THR A 512 34.83 -11.00 2.46
C THR A 512 35.69 -9.80 2.07
N LYS A 513 35.19 -8.88 1.26
CA LYS A 513 35.98 -7.78 0.70
C LYS A 513 36.04 -6.57 1.63
N THR A 514 37.13 -5.83 1.51
CA THR A 514 37.31 -4.56 2.22
C THR A 514 36.82 -3.42 1.34
N VAL A 515 35.99 -2.53 1.90
CA VAL A 515 35.52 -1.34 1.19
C VAL A 515 36.71 -0.53 0.64
N GLY A 516 36.60 -0.10 -0.60
CA GLY A 516 37.63 0.63 -1.33
C GLY A 516 38.64 -0.25 -2.07
N THR A 517 38.67 -1.56 -1.82
CA THR A 517 39.58 -2.46 -2.54
C THR A 517 39.02 -2.88 -3.91
N PRO A 518 39.90 -3.03 -4.94
CA PRO A 518 39.48 -3.53 -6.23
C PRO A 518 39.11 -5.02 -6.15
N VAL A 519 38.00 -5.39 -6.76
CA VAL A 519 37.53 -6.79 -6.90
C VAL A 519 37.42 -7.10 -8.38
N ALA A 520 38.03 -8.20 -8.81
CA ALA A 520 37.98 -8.64 -10.19
C ALA A 520 36.82 -9.60 -10.43
N LEU A 521 35.90 -9.24 -11.29
CA LEU A 521 34.80 -10.10 -11.75
C LEU A 521 35.18 -10.78 -13.07
N GLY A 522 35.13 -12.11 -13.10
CA GLY A 522 35.09 -12.86 -14.35
C GLY A 522 33.64 -12.83 -14.88
N VAL A 523 33.46 -12.24 -16.04
CA VAL A 523 32.15 -12.00 -16.63
C VAL A 523 32.03 -12.65 -17.98
N LEU A 524 30.98 -13.40 -18.23
CA LEU A 524 30.58 -13.83 -19.57
C LEU A 524 29.47 -12.87 -20.06
N ARG A 525 29.82 -11.97 -20.96
CA ARG A 525 28.85 -11.12 -21.65
C ARG A 525 28.22 -11.89 -22.79
N VAL A 526 26.91 -11.95 -22.80
CA VAL A 526 26.13 -12.55 -23.87
C VAL A 526 25.38 -11.43 -24.56
N THR A 527 25.51 -11.36 -25.89
CA THR A 527 24.75 -10.44 -26.74
C THR A 527 24.05 -11.23 -27.84
N GLN A 528 22.84 -10.82 -28.19
CA GLN A 528 22.10 -11.43 -29.27
C GLN A 528 21.76 -10.36 -30.32
N ASP A 529 22.12 -10.62 -31.56
CA ASP A 529 21.75 -9.74 -32.68
C ASP A 529 20.23 -9.72 -32.87
N SER A 530 19.65 -8.52 -32.88
CA SER A 530 18.20 -8.33 -32.93
C SER A 530 17.57 -8.79 -34.23
N ALA A 531 18.29 -8.73 -35.34
CA ALA A 531 17.80 -9.09 -36.67
C ALA A 531 17.96 -10.59 -36.94
N THR A 532 19.13 -11.15 -36.62
CA THR A 532 19.45 -12.55 -36.97
C THR A 532 19.18 -13.54 -35.84
N GLY A 533 19.10 -13.07 -34.59
CA GLY A 533 19.03 -13.92 -33.41
C GLY A 533 20.35 -14.59 -33.06
N THR A 534 21.44 -14.23 -33.75
CA THR A 534 22.76 -14.82 -33.50
C THR A 534 23.26 -14.43 -32.11
N VAL A 535 23.60 -15.43 -31.32
CA VAL A 535 24.15 -15.24 -29.98
C VAL A 535 25.67 -15.18 -30.08
N THR A 536 26.26 -14.18 -29.46
CA THR A 536 27.72 -14.04 -29.30
C THR A 536 28.08 -13.95 -27.83
N THR A 537 29.21 -14.52 -27.47
CA THR A 537 29.69 -14.50 -26.09
C THR A 537 31.09 -13.90 -26.02
N GLN A 538 31.36 -13.12 -24.99
CA GLN A 538 32.67 -12.52 -24.72
C GLN A 538 33.02 -12.69 -23.25
N SER A 539 34.18 -13.30 -22.98
CA SER A 539 34.73 -13.33 -21.62
C SER A 539 35.44 -12.02 -21.31
N LEU A 540 35.10 -11.42 -20.20
CA LEU A 540 35.61 -10.13 -19.73
C LEU A 540 36.16 -10.29 -18.30
N THR A 541 37.11 -9.47 -17.95
CA THR A 541 37.47 -9.20 -16.55
C THR A 541 37.10 -7.75 -16.27
N ILE A 542 36.18 -7.53 -15.33
CA ILE A 542 35.71 -6.20 -14.93
C ILE A 542 36.13 -5.98 -13.48
N THR A 543 36.86 -4.89 -13.23
CA THR A 543 37.30 -4.55 -11.88
C THR A 543 36.46 -3.42 -11.31
N ILE A 544 35.90 -3.62 -10.12
CA ILE A 544 35.07 -2.68 -9.38
C ILE A 544 35.61 -2.55 -7.97
N ASN A 545 35.73 -1.34 -7.47
CA ASN A 545 36.03 -1.14 -6.05
C ASN A 545 34.82 -1.51 -5.18
N ALA A 546 35.05 -2.35 -4.19
CA ALA A 546 34.06 -2.71 -3.20
C ALA A 546 33.54 -1.44 -2.48
N GLN A 547 32.23 -1.34 -2.29
CA GLN A 547 31.55 -0.21 -1.68
C GLN A 547 30.85 -0.65 -0.40
N ALA A 548 30.65 0.28 0.54
CA ALA A 548 29.77 0.03 1.69
C ALA A 548 28.31 -0.09 1.20
N LEU A 549 27.64 -1.15 1.59
CA LEU A 549 26.22 -1.33 1.33
C LEU A 549 25.41 -0.48 2.31
N LEU A 550 24.59 0.43 1.79
CA LEU A 550 23.71 1.30 2.58
C LEU A 550 24.45 1.86 3.83
N PRO A 551 25.50 2.64 3.67
CA PRO A 551 26.28 3.15 4.80
C PRO A 551 25.41 3.95 5.75
N ALA A 552 25.81 4.01 7.02
CA ALA A 552 25.11 4.83 8.00
C ALA A 552 25.12 6.30 7.59
N VAL A 553 23.97 6.94 7.69
CA VAL A 553 23.81 8.38 7.44
C VAL A 553 24.35 9.15 8.65
N THR A 554 25.30 10.04 8.42
CA THR A 554 25.90 10.93 9.42
C THR A 554 25.68 12.42 9.11
N ALA A 555 24.89 12.69 8.06
CA ALA A 555 24.52 14.05 7.65
C ALA A 555 23.68 14.75 8.74
N SER A 556 23.66 16.09 8.72
CA SER A 556 22.84 16.95 9.57
C SER A 556 22.09 17.99 8.73
N GLY A 557 21.19 18.72 9.34
CA GLY A 557 20.40 19.76 8.67
C GLY A 557 19.62 19.25 7.46
N GLN A 558 19.52 20.05 6.39
CA GLN A 558 18.72 19.68 5.21
C GLN A 558 19.14 18.35 4.57
N ALA A 559 20.43 18.04 4.57
CA ALA A 559 20.93 16.79 4.00
C ALA A 559 20.45 15.56 4.80
N LEU A 560 20.27 15.67 6.11
CA LEU A 560 19.67 14.63 6.93
C LEU A 560 18.18 14.48 6.62
N LEU A 561 17.44 15.58 6.50
CA LEU A 561 16.03 15.55 6.15
C LEU A 561 15.79 14.90 4.78
N ASP A 562 16.61 15.26 3.80
CA ASP A 562 16.54 14.64 2.46
C ASP A 562 16.86 13.14 2.51
N ALA A 563 17.82 12.72 3.34
CA ALA A 563 18.14 11.30 3.54
C ALA A 563 16.98 10.56 4.22
N ILE A 564 16.30 11.15 5.21
CA ILE A 564 15.12 10.56 5.86
C ILE A 564 13.99 10.39 4.85
N TRP A 565 13.71 11.41 4.05
CA TRP A 565 12.66 11.33 3.03
C TRP A 565 12.97 10.34 1.92
N GLN A 566 14.25 10.24 1.53
CA GLN A 566 14.71 9.24 0.55
C GLN A 566 14.59 7.82 1.11
N GLU A 567 15.01 7.59 2.34
CA GLU A 567 14.88 6.29 2.99
C GLU A 567 13.40 5.89 3.13
N ARG A 568 12.54 6.84 3.52
CA ARG A 568 11.10 6.63 3.59
C ARG A 568 10.52 6.24 2.23
N ARG A 569 10.96 6.87 1.15
CA ARG A 569 10.53 6.53 -0.22
C ARG A 569 10.84 5.08 -0.56
N VAL A 570 12.10 4.64 -0.41
CA VAL A 570 12.52 3.30 -0.82
C VAL A 570 12.04 2.21 0.14
N GLU A 571 11.95 2.51 1.43
CA GLU A 571 11.46 1.57 2.44
C GLU A 571 9.96 1.27 2.29
N LEU A 572 9.16 2.32 2.07
CA LEU A 572 7.70 2.23 1.97
C LEU A 572 7.19 2.23 0.52
N ALA A 573 8.08 2.01 -0.45
CA ALA A 573 7.73 1.94 -1.86
C ALA A 573 6.57 0.96 -2.11
N MET A 574 5.58 1.34 -2.91
CA MET A 574 4.39 0.54 -3.25
C MET A 574 3.51 0.16 -2.04
N GLU A 575 3.60 0.92 -0.92
CA GLU A 575 2.75 0.74 0.27
C GLU A 575 1.71 1.88 0.43
N GLN A 576 1.39 2.55 -0.64
CA GLN A 576 0.34 3.58 -0.77
C GLN A 576 0.54 4.78 0.18
N GLN A 577 1.79 5.23 0.32
CA GLN A 577 2.16 6.40 1.12
C GLN A 577 2.70 7.55 0.25
N ARG A 578 3.30 7.23 -0.90
CA ARG A 578 4.17 8.16 -1.64
C ARG A 578 3.50 9.47 -2.03
N TRP A 579 2.29 9.46 -2.58
CA TRP A 579 1.59 10.68 -2.98
C TRP A 579 1.34 11.63 -1.81
N PHE A 580 0.91 11.08 -0.69
CA PHE A 580 0.68 11.87 0.52
C PHE A 580 1.99 12.38 1.12
N ASP A 581 3.07 11.62 1.05
CA ASP A 581 4.40 12.07 1.51
C ASP A 581 4.92 13.21 0.64
N ILE A 582 4.80 13.14 -0.70
CA ILE A 582 5.19 14.22 -1.61
C ILE A 582 4.50 15.52 -1.23
N ARG A 583 3.18 15.49 -1.04
CA ARG A 583 2.37 16.68 -0.71
C ARG A 583 2.70 17.22 0.68
N ARG A 584 2.87 16.33 1.66
CA ARG A 584 3.27 16.72 3.02
C ARG A 584 4.67 17.35 3.04
N GLN A 585 5.61 16.77 2.30
CA GLN A 585 6.97 17.28 2.17
C GLN A 585 7.00 18.64 1.45
N ASP A 586 6.11 18.87 0.49
CA ASP A 586 5.96 20.16 -0.19
C ASP A 586 5.51 21.27 0.78
N ALA A 587 4.67 20.95 1.76
CA ALA A 587 4.27 21.88 2.81
C ALA A 587 5.44 22.29 3.73
N VAL A 588 6.48 21.45 3.84
CA VAL A 588 7.73 21.74 4.57
C VAL A 588 8.76 22.42 3.66
N SER A 589 8.83 22.02 2.39
CA SER A 589 9.80 22.47 1.39
C SER A 589 9.06 22.87 0.10
N PRO A 590 8.49 24.07 0.04
CA PRO A 590 7.63 24.51 -1.06
C PRO A 590 8.30 24.39 -2.44
N GLY A 591 7.57 23.84 -3.41
CA GLY A 591 8.03 23.56 -4.77
C GLY A 591 8.65 22.18 -4.96
N ARG A 592 8.83 21.41 -3.90
CA ARG A 592 9.39 20.04 -3.95
C ARG A 592 8.49 19.08 -4.77
N ALA A 593 7.17 19.15 -4.55
CA ALA A 593 6.23 18.31 -5.30
C ALA A 593 6.33 18.53 -6.81
N ALA A 594 6.33 19.79 -7.23
CA ALA A 594 6.47 20.14 -8.64
C ALA A 594 7.80 19.64 -9.24
N GLN A 595 8.91 19.72 -8.49
CA GLN A 595 10.21 19.21 -8.94
C GLN A 595 10.21 17.68 -9.08
N ILE A 596 9.70 16.95 -8.09
CA ILE A 596 9.62 15.48 -8.11
C ILE A 596 8.76 15.03 -9.29
N MET A 597 7.58 15.61 -9.45
CA MET A 597 6.65 15.21 -10.50
C MET A 597 7.16 15.56 -11.90
N LEU A 598 7.89 16.67 -12.05
CA LEU A 598 8.52 17.03 -13.32
C LEU A 598 9.55 15.99 -13.77
N VAL A 599 10.35 15.44 -12.85
CA VAL A 599 11.30 14.36 -13.16
C VAL A 599 10.58 13.11 -13.63
N ALA A 600 9.41 12.81 -13.07
CA ALA A 600 8.55 11.71 -13.48
C ALA A 600 7.73 12.00 -14.77
N GLY A 601 7.97 13.13 -15.43
CA GLY A 601 7.22 13.51 -16.63
C GLY A 601 5.78 13.95 -16.39
N LYS A 602 5.41 14.23 -15.13
CA LYS A 602 4.07 14.65 -14.71
C LYS A 602 4.07 16.14 -14.32
N THR A 603 2.96 16.83 -14.55
CA THR A 603 2.83 18.26 -14.19
C THR A 603 2.02 18.40 -12.91
N PHE A 604 2.66 18.81 -11.81
CA PHE A 604 1.99 19.16 -10.57
C PHE A 604 1.51 20.61 -10.63
N HIS A 605 0.22 20.84 -10.45
CA HIS A 605 -0.39 22.16 -10.50
C HIS A 605 -0.51 22.71 -9.07
N VAL A 606 0.40 23.61 -8.72
CA VAL A 606 0.40 24.28 -7.42
C VAL A 606 -0.91 25.04 -7.22
N GLY A 607 -1.51 24.93 -6.04
CA GLY A 607 -2.83 25.49 -5.70
C GLY A 607 -4.02 24.61 -6.10
N ARG A 608 -3.78 23.46 -6.76
CA ARG A 608 -4.79 22.47 -7.15
C ARG A 608 -4.48 21.07 -6.60
N ASP A 609 -3.29 20.54 -6.92
CA ASP A 609 -2.98 19.13 -6.71
C ASP A 609 -2.59 18.80 -5.27
N GLU A 610 -2.53 19.78 -4.39
CA GLU A 610 -2.37 19.58 -2.95
C GLU A 610 -3.57 18.84 -2.31
N LEU A 611 -4.76 18.97 -2.92
CA LEU A 611 -5.97 18.25 -2.50
C LEU A 611 -6.67 17.70 -3.73
N TYR A 612 -7.31 16.55 -3.61
CA TYR A 612 -8.20 16.06 -4.64
C TYR A 612 -9.52 16.82 -4.65
N PRO A 613 -10.22 16.87 -5.79
CA PRO A 613 -11.53 17.51 -5.85
C PRO A 613 -12.55 16.74 -5.00
N ILE A 614 -13.48 17.47 -4.40
CA ILE A 614 -14.70 16.86 -3.84
C ILE A 614 -15.47 16.24 -5.02
N PRO A 615 -15.95 14.99 -4.92
CA PRO A 615 -16.69 14.35 -6.01
C PRO A 615 -17.86 15.20 -6.49
N ASP A 616 -18.01 15.36 -7.80
CA ASP A 616 -19.02 16.24 -8.41
C ASP A 616 -20.45 15.93 -7.93
N GLY A 617 -20.79 14.65 -7.75
CA GLY A 617 -22.07 14.24 -7.19
C GLY A 617 -22.36 14.81 -5.81
N GLU A 618 -21.34 14.95 -4.95
CA GLU A 618 -21.47 15.53 -3.61
C GLU A 618 -21.59 17.06 -3.65
N VAL A 619 -20.88 17.71 -4.57
CA VAL A 619 -21.01 19.15 -4.79
C VAL A 619 -22.42 19.48 -5.25
N GLN A 620 -22.99 18.69 -6.14
CA GLN A 620 -24.34 18.93 -6.68
C GLN A 620 -25.46 18.55 -5.69
N SER A 621 -25.40 17.37 -5.07
CA SER A 621 -26.47 16.84 -4.22
C SER A 621 -26.45 17.42 -2.81
N ALA A 622 -25.27 17.43 -2.17
CA ALA A 622 -25.08 17.93 -0.81
C ALA A 622 -24.66 19.41 -0.76
N LYS A 623 -24.50 20.06 -1.90
CA LYS A 623 -24.06 21.47 -2.05
C LYS A 623 -22.76 21.78 -1.33
N LEU A 624 -21.84 20.82 -1.34
CA LEU A 624 -20.52 21.01 -0.76
C LEU A 624 -19.68 22.00 -1.60
N THR A 625 -18.87 22.81 -0.95
CA THR A 625 -17.91 23.66 -1.64
C THR A 625 -16.79 22.83 -2.23
N GLN A 626 -16.36 23.16 -3.45
CA GLN A 626 -15.26 22.49 -4.12
C GLN A 626 -13.90 22.94 -3.57
N ASN A 627 -12.88 22.09 -3.73
CA ASN A 627 -11.49 22.47 -3.47
C ASN A 627 -10.97 23.46 -4.54
N PRO A 628 -9.98 24.30 -4.22
CA PRO A 628 -9.41 25.25 -5.17
C PRO A 628 -8.88 24.55 -6.45
N GLY A 629 -9.09 25.19 -7.59
CA GLY A 629 -8.58 24.72 -8.89
C GLY A 629 -9.51 23.75 -9.64
N TYR A 630 -10.68 23.39 -9.05
CA TYR A 630 -11.63 22.45 -9.66
C TYR A 630 -13.00 23.03 -9.87
#